data_5f6566db41026c97629647083a760c63
#
_entry.id   5f6566db41026c97629647083a760c63
#
_cell.length_a   1.000
_cell.length_b   1.000
_cell.length_c   1.000
_cell.angle_alpha   90.00
_cell.angle_beta   90.00
_cell.angle_gamma   90.00
#
_symmetry.space_group_name_H-M   'P 1'
#
loop_
_entity.id
_entity.type
_entity.pdbx_description
1 polymer ?
#
loop_
_entity_poly.entity_id
_entity_poly.type
_entity_poly.pdbx_seq_one_letter_code
_entity_poly.pdbx_strand_id
1 'polypeptide(L)'
;MKIAILTGAGMSVESGLSTFRGGGGLWDNYPVEAVASAEGYRSNPALVLEFYNKRRKELYSVEPNLGHRLIASLEKENDVVVITQNVDNLHERAGSGNVIHLHGELEKVCSSKNPADLSCVRRLTPDAPEIFMGDLAADSSQLRPYIVFFGEEVPLMSAAIDALSGADVFLVIGTSLNVYPAAFLLDYIPSTVPV
;
A
#
# COMPACT_ATOMS: atom_id res chain seq x y z
N MET A 1 1.32 -8.49 24.46
CA MET A 1 -0.01 -8.07 23.98
C MET A 1 -0.05 -8.26 22.47
N LYS A 2 -1.23 -8.46 21.89
CA LYS A 2 -1.42 -8.40 20.45
C LYS A 2 -1.89 -7.01 20.04
N ILE A 3 -1.12 -6.32 19.22
CA ILE A 3 -1.38 -4.95 18.78
C ILE A 3 -1.63 -4.96 17.27
N ALA A 4 -2.81 -4.56 16.84
CA ALA A 4 -3.10 -4.34 15.43
C ALA A 4 -3.05 -2.84 15.12
N ILE A 5 -2.42 -2.47 14.01
CA ILE A 5 -2.20 -1.07 13.64
C ILE A 5 -2.66 -0.84 12.21
N LEU A 6 -3.65 0.03 12.01
CA LEU A 6 -4.05 0.49 10.68
C LEU A 6 -3.32 1.78 10.34
N THR A 7 -2.57 1.79 9.23
CA THR A 7 -1.87 3.00 8.77
C THR A 7 -2.35 3.47 7.40
N GLY A 8 -2.23 4.77 7.16
CA GLY A 8 -2.53 5.42 5.89
C GLY A 8 -1.45 6.42 5.48
N ALA A 9 -1.67 7.15 4.39
CA ALA A 9 -0.65 7.99 3.74
C ALA A 9 -0.03 9.07 4.65
N GLY A 10 -0.79 9.55 5.64
CA GLY A 10 -0.28 10.49 6.65
C GLY A 10 0.92 9.96 7.44
N MET A 11 1.04 8.63 7.58
CA MET A 11 2.17 7.97 8.23
C MET A 11 3.50 8.23 7.52
N SER A 12 3.49 8.41 6.20
CA SER A 12 4.69 8.55 5.36
C SER A 12 5.03 10.00 5.01
N VAL A 13 4.23 10.98 5.45
CA VAL A 13 4.44 12.41 5.13
C VAL A 13 5.78 12.92 5.66
N GLU A 14 6.12 12.60 6.91
CA GLU A 14 7.40 13.03 7.51
C GLU A 14 8.62 12.34 6.88
N SER A 15 8.39 11.28 6.10
CA SER A 15 9.43 10.66 5.27
C SER A 15 9.64 11.40 3.94
N GLY A 16 8.74 12.32 3.57
CA GLY A 16 8.80 13.09 2.33
C GLY A 16 7.87 12.56 1.22
N LEU A 17 7.02 11.58 1.51
CA LEU A 17 6.02 11.11 0.55
C LEU A 17 4.72 11.92 0.68
N SER A 18 4.23 12.45 -0.44
CA SER A 18 2.98 13.20 -0.46
C SER A 18 1.78 12.29 -0.18
N THR A 19 0.79 12.81 0.55
CA THR A 19 -0.53 12.18 0.66
C THR A 19 -1.26 12.19 -0.68
N PHE A 20 -2.25 11.32 -0.83
CA PHE A 20 -3.09 11.32 -2.03
C PHE A 20 -4.11 12.46 -2.01
N ARG A 21 -4.67 12.80 -0.85
CA ARG A 21 -5.69 13.84 -0.64
C ARG A 21 -5.16 14.94 0.28
N GLY A 22 -5.72 16.14 0.16
CA GLY A 22 -5.31 17.32 0.93
C GLY A 22 -4.52 18.29 0.08
N GLY A 23 -4.39 19.56 0.52
CA GLY A 23 -3.74 20.61 -0.26
C GLY A 23 -2.29 20.26 -0.60
N GLY A 24 -1.99 20.16 -1.90
CA GLY A 24 -0.70 19.69 -2.41
C GLY A 24 -0.57 18.17 -2.51
N GLY A 25 -1.66 17.42 -2.32
CA GLY A 25 -1.68 15.97 -2.52
C GLY A 25 -1.54 15.55 -3.99
N LEU A 26 -1.34 14.25 -4.21
CA LEU A 26 -1.11 13.74 -5.57
C LEU A 26 -2.31 13.95 -6.50
N TRP A 27 -3.53 13.89 -5.95
CA TRP A 27 -4.76 14.08 -6.73
C TRP A 27 -4.97 15.52 -7.22
N ASP A 28 -4.24 16.49 -6.68
CA ASP A 28 -4.29 17.86 -7.18
C ASP A 28 -3.63 17.99 -8.57
N ASN A 29 -2.68 17.09 -8.88
CA ASN A 29 -1.94 17.09 -10.15
C ASN A 29 -2.38 15.97 -11.11
N TYR A 30 -2.93 14.88 -10.58
CA TYR A 30 -3.34 13.71 -11.36
C TYR A 30 -4.75 13.29 -10.91
N PRO A 31 -5.76 13.38 -11.80
CA PRO A 31 -7.08 12.84 -11.47
C PRO A 31 -6.99 11.36 -11.10
N VAL A 32 -7.55 11.01 -9.94
CA VAL A 32 -7.50 9.63 -9.41
C VAL A 32 -8.04 8.61 -10.41
N GLU A 33 -9.09 9.00 -11.13
CA GLU A 33 -9.73 8.19 -12.17
C GLU A 33 -8.76 7.86 -13.30
N ALA A 34 -7.83 8.77 -13.63
CA ALA A 34 -6.89 8.58 -14.74
C ALA A 34 -5.71 7.68 -14.38
N VAL A 35 -5.20 7.75 -13.12
CA VAL A 35 -3.93 7.08 -12.76
C VAL A 35 -4.06 5.97 -11.72
N ALA A 36 -5.19 5.89 -11.01
CA ALA A 36 -5.38 4.91 -9.93
C ALA A 36 -6.68 4.12 -10.05
N SER A 37 -7.33 4.09 -11.19
CA SER A 37 -8.50 3.25 -11.44
C SER A 37 -8.24 2.17 -12.50
N ALA A 38 -9.01 1.09 -12.45
CA ALA A 38 -8.99 0.05 -13.46
C ALA A 38 -9.36 0.59 -14.85
N GLU A 39 -10.28 1.56 -14.91
CA GLU A 39 -10.68 2.23 -16.15
C GLU A 39 -9.57 3.13 -16.70
N GLY A 40 -8.92 3.92 -15.82
CA GLY A 40 -7.79 4.75 -16.21
C GLY A 40 -6.64 3.93 -16.80
N TYR A 41 -6.33 2.78 -16.19
CA TYR A 41 -5.32 1.85 -16.73
C TYR A 41 -5.72 1.30 -18.11
N ARG A 42 -6.98 0.91 -18.32
CA ARG A 42 -7.46 0.44 -19.63
C ARG A 42 -7.40 1.52 -20.71
N SER A 43 -7.74 2.74 -20.33
CA SER A 43 -7.83 3.87 -21.25
C SER A 43 -6.45 4.44 -21.64
N ASN A 44 -5.52 4.52 -20.68
CA ASN A 44 -4.18 5.07 -20.91
C ASN A 44 -3.14 4.38 -20.01
N PRO A 45 -2.77 3.13 -20.33
CA PRO A 45 -1.77 2.40 -19.53
C PRO A 45 -0.42 3.10 -19.48
N ALA A 46 0.00 3.79 -20.54
CA ALA A 46 1.28 4.50 -20.58
C ALA A 46 1.36 5.60 -19.51
N LEU A 47 0.29 6.40 -19.34
CA LEU A 47 0.20 7.42 -18.30
C LEU A 47 0.28 6.81 -16.91
N VAL A 48 -0.41 5.69 -16.68
CA VAL A 48 -0.40 4.99 -15.39
C VAL A 48 1.00 4.46 -15.09
N LEU A 49 1.68 3.84 -16.06
CA LEU A 49 3.05 3.36 -15.88
C LEU A 49 4.01 4.51 -15.53
N GLU A 50 3.92 5.64 -16.24
CA GLU A 50 4.72 6.84 -15.96
C GLU A 50 4.49 7.36 -14.54
N PHE A 51 3.22 7.49 -14.11
CA PHE A 51 2.86 7.91 -12.78
C PHE A 51 3.49 7.02 -11.70
N TYR A 52 3.33 5.70 -11.82
CA TYR A 52 3.87 4.77 -10.81
C TYR A 52 5.39 4.61 -10.89
N ASN A 53 6.02 4.77 -12.06
CA ASN A 53 7.48 4.84 -12.19
C ASN A 53 8.03 6.05 -11.41
N LYS A 54 7.42 7.23 -11.56
CA LYS A 54 7.80 8.42 -10.81
C LYS A 54 7.66 8.19 -9.30
N ARG A 55 6.52 7.66 -8.85
CA ARG A 55 6.27 7.34 -7.44
C ARG A 55 7.29 6.36 -6.87
N ARG A 56 7.70 5.37 -7.65
CA ARG A 56 8.70 4.38 -7.23
C ARG A 56 10.08 5.01 -7.06
N LYS A 57 10.48 5.91 -7.95
CA LYS A 57 11.73 6.67 -7.80
C LYS A 57 11.71 7.54 -6.54
N GLU A 58 10.59 8.20 -6.26
CA GLU A 58 10.41 8.97 -5.03
C GLU A 58 10.55 8.09 -3.79
N LEU A 59 9.92 6.89 -3.78
CA LEU A 59 10.03 5.94 -2.69
C LEU A 59 11.47 5.53 -2.39
N TYR A 60 12.27 5.28 -3.43
CA TYR A 60 13.66 4.91 -3.25
C TYR A 60 14.57 6.05 -2.75
N SER A 61 14.11 7.29 -2.80
CA SER A 61 14.86 8.46 -2.33
C SER A 61 14.58 8.85 -0.88
N VAL A 62 13.59 8.22 -0.22
CA VAL A 62 13.19 8.56 1.14
C VAL A 62 13.51 7.45 2.14
N GLU A 63 13.54 7.80 3.43
CA GLU A 63 13.79 6.88 4.54
C GLU A 63 12.60 6.79 5.50
N PRO A 64 12.45 5.67 6.23
CA PRO A 64 11.47 5.57 7.29
C PRO A 64 11.65 6.66 8.34
N ASN A 65 10.54 7.29 8.74
CA ASN A 65 10.56 8.30 9.79
C ASN A 65 10.51 7.67 11.20
N LEU A 66 10.47 8.51 12.22
CA LEU A 66 10.46 8.08 13.62
C LEU A 66 9.21 7.22 13.92
N GLY A 67 8.05 7.55 13.36
CA GLY A 67 6.81 6.79 13.57
C GLY A 67 6.94 5.35 13.11
N HIS A 68 7.47 5.09 11.90
CA HIS A 68 7.73 3.74 11.40
C HIS A 68 8.66 2.96 12.33
N ARG A 69 9.74 3.60 12.80
CA ARG A 69 10.73 2.98 13.70
C ARG A 69 10.14 2.67 15.08
N LEU A 70 9.28 3.54 15.60
CA LEU A 70 8.57 3.31 16.87
C LEU A 70 7.61 2.11 16.74
N ILE A 71 6.83 2.02 15.66
CA ILE A 71 5.96 0.87 15.40
C ILE A 71 6.79 -0.42 15.37
N ALA A 72 7.87 -0.46 14.60
CA ALA A 72 8.75 -1.64 14.53
C ALA A 72 9.34 -1.99 15.92
N SER A 73 9.62 -0.99 16.77
CA SER A 73 10.17 -1.24 18.10
C SER A 73 9.19 -1.92 19.06
N LEU A 74 7.86 -1.82 18.81
CA LEU A 74 6.83 -2.50 19.61
C LEU A 74 6.93 -4.02 19.49
N GLU A 75 7.45 -4.53 18.37
CA GLU A 75 7.61 -5.98 18.13
C GLU A 75 8.60 -6.66 19.08
N LYS A 76 9.43 -5.89 19.79
CA LYS A 76 10.37 -6.44 20.78
C LYS A 76 9.67 -7.10 21.96
N GLU A 77 8.48 -6.62 22.31
CA GLU A 77 7.77 -7.05 23.53
C GLU A 77 6.33 -7.47 23.23
N ASN A 78 5.86 -7.29 22.00
CA ASN A 78 4.46 -7.50 21.62
C ASN A 78 4.37 -8.27 20.29
N ASP A 79 3.22 -8.91 20.09
CA ASP A 79 2.80 -9.44 18.80
C ASP A 79 2.13 -8.29 18.02
N VAL A 80 2.82 -7.76 17.01
CA VAL A 80 2.36 -6.59 16.25
C VAL A 80 2.03 -6.99 14.83
N VAL A 81 0.88 -6.55 14.35
CA VAL A 81 0.53 -6.61 12.93
C VAL A 81 0.22 -5.21 12.42
N VAL A 82 0.91 -4.82 11.37
CA VAL A 82 0.64 -3.56 10.65
C VAL A 82 -0.24 -3.87 9.46
N ILE A 83 -1.42 -3.27 9.42
CA ILE A 83 -2.33 -3.30 8.27
C ILE A 83 -2.21 -1.93 7.61
N THR A 84 -1.67 -1.87 6.41
CA THR A 84 -1.41 -0.57 5.78
C THR A 84 -2.22 -0.37 4.50
N GLN A 85 -2.76 0.84 4.34
CA GLN A 85 -3.31 1.33 3.08
C GLN A 85 -2.21 1.87 2.16
N ASN A 86 -0.99 2.04 2.69
CA ASN A 86 0.14 2.54 1.94
C ASN A 86 0.71 1.47 1.02
N VAL A 87 1.24 1.92 -0.09
CA VAL A 87 1.90 1.09 -1.09
C VAL A 87 3.43 1.17 -1.00
N ASP A 88 3.94 2.03 -0.11
CA ASP A 88 5.37 2.12 0.21
C ASP A 88 5.82 0.96 1.12
N ASN A 89 7.12 0.75 1.24
CA ASN A 89 7.74 -0.29 2.05
C ASN A 89 8.43 0.27 3.31
N LEU A 90 7.99 1.43 3.79
CA LEU A 90 8.68 2.12 4.88
C LEU A 90 8.53 1.40 6.22
N HIS A 91 7.45 0.65 6.44
CA HIS A 91 7.28 -0.20 7.61
C HIS A 91 8.33 -1.32 7.65
N GLU A 92 8.50 -2.05 6.56
CA GLU A 92 9.49 -3.12 6.43
C GLU A 92 10.91 -2.58 6.54
N ARG A 93 11.19 -1.45 5.88
CA ARG A 93 12.51 -0.79 5.97
C ARG A 93 12.82 -0.27 7.37
N ALA A 94 11.80 0.02 8.17
CA ALA A 94 11.96 0.36 9.59
C ALA A 94 12.17 -0.86 10.49
N GLY A 95 11.89 -2.08 9.97
CA GLY A 95 12.08 -3.33 10.69
C GLY A 95 10.79 -4.03 11.13
N SER A 96 9.60 -3.56 10.72
CA SER A 96 8.34 -4.27 10.96
C SER A 96 8.33 -5.61 10.21
N GLY A 97 8.09 -6.70 10.95
CA GLY A 97 8.15 -8.06 10.42
C GLY A 97 6.81 -8.61 9.91
N ASN A 98 5.68 -8.03 10.32
CA ASN A 98 4.35 -8.49 9.94
C ASN A 98 3.51 -7.33 9.39
N VAL A 99 3.55 -7.14 8.07
CA VAL A 99 2.88 -6.03 7.37
C VAL A 99 1.92 -6.59 6.31
N ILE A 100 0.66 -6.17 6.36
CA ILE A 100 -0.39 -6.50 5.39
C ILE A 100 -0.69 -5.27 4.54
N HIS A 101 -0.32 -5.31 3.27
CA HIS A 101 -0.57 -4.24 2.30
C HIS A 101 -1.94 -4.40 1.64
N LEU A 102 -2.93 -3.64 2.07
CA LEU A 102 -4.29 -3.73 1.52
C LEU A 102 -4.37 -3.32 0.06
N HIS A 103 -3.56 -2.37 -0.35
CA HIS A 103 -3.64 -1.76 -1.68
C HIS A 103 -2.45 -2.12 -2.59
N GLY A 104 -1.71 -3.18 -2.25
CA GLY A 104 -0.55 -3.63 -3.01
C GLY A 104 0.74 -2.92 -2.62
N GLU A 105 1.78 -3.12 -3.42
CA GLU A 105 3.15 -2.69 -3.11
C GLU A 105 3.81 -2.03 -4.32
N LEU A 106 4.27 -0.80 -4.14
CA LEU A 106 4.81 0.05 -5.21
C LEU A 106 6.08 -0.52 -5.85
N GLU A 107 6.89 -1.26 -5.08
CA GLU A 107 8.09 -1.93 -5.59
C GLU A 107 7.79 -3.16 -6.45
N LYS A 108 6.56 -3.66 -6.44
CA LYS A 108 6.18 -4.85 -7.18
C LYS A 108 5.43 -4.52 -8.45
N VAL A 109 5.54 -5.41 -9.41
CA VAL A 109 4.79 -5.40 -10.67
C VAL A 109 4.16 -6.77 -10.90
N CYS A 110 3.09 -6.81 -11.67
CA CYS A 110 2.32 -8.02 -11.92
C CYS A 110 1.79 -8.09 -13.36
N SER A 111 1.15 -9.20 -13.69
CA SER A 111 0.39 -9.36 -14.93
C SER A 111 -0.78 -8.39 -15.01
N SER A 112 -0.96 -7.74 -16.16
CA SER A 112 -2.16 -6.93 -16.41
C SER A 112 -3.40 -7.78 -16.67
N LYS A 113 -3.22 -9.04 -17.09
CA LYS A 113 -4.29 -9.99 -17.37
C LYS A 113 -4.84 -10.64 -16.09
N ASN A 114 -3.95 -11.02 -15.17
CA ASN A 114 -4.30 -11.62 -13.90
C ASN A 114 -3.41 -11.09 -12.78
N PRO A 115 -3.75 -9.95 -12.16
CA PRO A 115 -2.95 -9.36 -11.08
C PRO A 115 -2.83 -10.25 -9.82
N ALA A 116 -3.74 -11.22 -9.65
CA ALA A 116 -3.73 -12.16 -8.53
C ALA A 116 -2.78 -13.35 -8.75
N ASP A 117 -2.23 -13.53 -9.94
CA ASP A 117 -1.26 -14.60 -10.22
C ASP A 117 0.11 -14.23 -9.65
N LEU A 118 0.40 -14.76 -8.46
CA LEU A 118 1.66 -14.51 -7.78
C LEU A 118 2.89 -15.00 -8.55
N SER A 119 2.75 -15.95 -9.47
CA SER A 119 3.85 -16.41 -10.34
C SER A 119 4.31 -15.33 -11.32
N CYS A 120 3.46 -14.36 -11.60
CA CYS A 120 3.73 -13.20 -12.45
C CYS A 120 4.15 -11.95 -11.65
N VAL A 121 4.20 -12.04 -10.31
CA VAL A 121 4.63 -10.92 -9.47
C VAL A 121 6.15 -10.92 -9.33
N ARG A 122 6.76 -9.77 -9.58
CA ARG A 122 8.19 -9.57 -9.33
C ARG A 122 8.45 -8.22 -8.66
N ARG A 123 9.50 -8.16 -7.85
CA ARG A 123 9.99 -6.92 -7.26
C ARG A 123 10.96 -6.22 -8.23
N LEU A 124 10.84 -4.91 -8.33
CA LEU A 124 11.80 -4.05 -8.99
C LEU A 124 12.86 -3.57 -7.98
N THR A 125 14.01 -3.14 -8.49
CA THR A 125 15.13 -2.66 -7.68
C THR A 125 15.37 -1.17 -7.91
N PRO A 126 16.09 -0.48 -7.01
CA PRO A 126 16.46 0.92 -7.22
C PRO A 126 17.25 1.16 -8.52
N ASP A 127 18.03 0.17 -8.97
CA ASP A 127 18.82 0.27 -10.22
C ASP A 127 17.95 0.11 -11.48
N ALA A 128 16.77 -0.53 -11.36
CA ALA A 128 15.84 -0.76 -12.44
C ALA A 128 14.38 -0.52 -11.95
N PRO A 129 14.03 0.73 -11.61
CA PRO A 129 12.77 1.03 -10.93
C PRO A 129 11.58 1.19 -11.88
N GLU A 130 11.76 1.07 -13.17
CA GLU A 130 10.76 1.45 -14.17
C GLU A 130 10.27 0.26 -14.97
N ILE A 131 9.03 0.35 -15.42
CA ILE A 131 8.44 -0.50 -16.45
C ILE A 131 7.78 0.35 -17.51
N PHE A 132 7.81 -0.11 -18.76
CA PHE A 132 7.30 0.60 -19.91
C PHE A 132 6.31 -0.24 -20.71
N MET A 133 5.62 0.40 -21.64
CA MET A 133 4.79 -0.34 -22.60
C MET A 133 5.66 -1.31 -23.40
N GLY A 134 5.22 -2.57 -23.45
CA GLY A 134 5.96 -3.66 -24.08
C GLY A 134 6.77 -4.53 -23.09
N ASP A 135 6.93 -4.10 -21.83
CA ASP A 135 7.51 -4.97 -20.79
C ASP A 135 6.50 -6.04 -20.39
N LEU A 136 6.87 -7.31 -20.54
CA LEU A 136 5.95 -8.43 -20.38
C LEU A 136 6.14 -9.17 -19.05
N ALA A 137 5.03 -9.61 -18.49
CA ALA A 137 4.99 -10.57 -17.40
C ALA A 137 5.27 -12.00 -17.88
N ALA A 138 5.38 -12.96 -16.96
CA ALA A 138 5.65 -14.36 -17.30
C ALA A 138 4.55 -14.99 -18.18
N ASP A 139 3.32 -14.49 -18.10
CA ASP A 139 2.18 -14.91 -18.92
C ASP A 139 2.09 -14.20 -20.27
N SER A 140 3.12 -13.45 -20.66
CA SER A 140 3.23 -12.64 -21.88
C SER A 140 2.24 -11.47 -21.95
N SER A 141 1.57 -11.11 -20.86
CA SER A 141 0.79 -9.89 -20.78
C SER A 141 1.66 -8.68 -20.41
N GLN A 142 1.15 -7.47 -20.63
CA GLN A 142 1.81 -6.25 -20.21
C GLN A 142 2.05 -6.26 -18.69
N LEU A 143 3.23 -5.90 -18.23
CA LEU A 143 3.48 -5.62 -16.82
C LEU A 143 2.72 -4.37 -16.38
N ARG A 144 2.14 -4.42 -15.19
CA ARG A 144 1.53 -3.27 -14.51
C ARG A 144 2.03 -3.15 -13.07
N PRO A 145 1.88 -1.99 -12.41
CA PRO A 145 2.13 -1.86 -10.98
C PRO A 145 1.28 -2.86 -10.18
N TYR A 146 1.87 -3.50 -9.18
CA TYR A 146 1.15 -4.39 -8.25
C TYR A 146 0.39 -3.56 -7.22
N ILE A 147 -0.58 -2.82 -7.70
CA ILE A 147 -1.43 -1.89 -6.95
C ILE A 147 -2.89 -2.29 -7.15
N VAL A 148 -3.68 -2.25 -6.10
CA VAL A 148 -5.14 -2.39 -6.18
C VAL A 148 -5.71 -1.07 -6.66
N PHE A 149 -6.22 -1.04 -7.88
CA PHE A 149 -6.85 0.14 -8.45
C PHE A 149 -8.28 0.30 -7.95
N PHE A 150 -8.77 1.54 -7.90
CA PHE A 150 -10.18 1.77 -7.67
C PHE A 150 -11.02 1.00 -8.70
N GLY A 151 -12.05 0.28 -8.20
CA GLY A 151 -12.86 -0.63 -8.99
C GLY A 151 -12.37 -2.08 -9.01
N GLU A 152 -11.23 -2.39 -8.38
CA GLU A 152 -10.74 -3.75 -8.16
C GLU A 152 -11.05 -4.21 -6.73
N GLU A 153 -11.12 -5.54 -6.54
CA GLU A 153 -11.22 -6.14 -5.21
C GLU A 153 -9.93 -5.93 -4.42
N VAL A 154 -10.05 -5.84 -3.08
CA VAL A 154 -8.91 -5.76 -2.16
C VAL A 154 -8.59 -7.17 -1.65
N PRO A 155 -7.59 -7.88 -2.22
CA PRO A 155 -7.42 -9.32 -2.01
C PRO A 155 -7.09 -9.68 -0.55
N LEU A 156 -6.40 -8.78 0.16
CA LEU A 156 -5.93 -9.03 1.53
C LEU A 156 -6.92 -8.55 2.61
N MET A 157 -8.15 -8.18 2.24
CA MET A 157 -9.13 -7.72 3.21
C MET A 157 -9.50 -8.80 4.23
N SER A 158 -9.69 -10.05 3.80
CA SER A 158 -9.95 -11.17 4.71
C SER A 158 -8.79 -11.41 5.67
N ALA A 159 -7.55 -11.42 5.17
CA ALA A 159 -6.37 -11.56 6.01
C ALA A 159 -6.22 -10.44 7.04
N ALA A 160 -6.58 -9.21 6.65
CA ALA A 160 -6.58 -8.07 7.57
C ALA A 160 -7.64 -8.23 8.68
N ILE A 161 -8.85 -8.68 8.33
CA ILE A 161 -9.92 -8.97 9.32
C ILE A 161 -9.46 -10.07 10.27
N ASP A 162 -8.89 -11.16 9.76
CA ASP A 162 -8.38 -12.26 10.59
C ASP A 162 -7.28 -11.78 11.54
N ALA A 163 -6.42 -10.87 11.08
CA ALA A 163 -5.36 -10.29 11.89
C ALA A 163 -5.87 -9.45 13.08
N LEU A 164 -7.07 -8.87 12.98
CA LEU A 164 -7.71 -8.15 14.09
C LEU A 164 -8.22 -9.08 15.19
N SER A 165 -8.44 -10.36 14.87
CA SER A 165 -8.96 -11.33 15.84
C SER A 165 -8.00 -11.49 17.01
N GLY A 166 -8.52 -11.27 18.22
CA GLY A 166 -7.75 -11.37 19.46
C GLY A 166 -6.75 -10.23 19.68
N ALA A 167 -6.89 -9.10 18.98
CA ALA A 167 -6.12 -7.91 19.30
C ALA A 167 -6.52 -7.36 20.67
N ASP A 168 -5.51 -7.00 21.47
CA ASP A 168 -5.71 -6.34 22.77
C ASP A 168 -5.87 -4.81 22.59
N VAL A 169 -5.24 -4.26 21.55
CA VAL A 169 -5.27 -2.83 21.21
C VAL A 169 -5.32 -2.68 19.69
N PHE A 170 -6.09 -1.72 19.20
CA PHE A 170 -6.09 -1.30 17.82
C PHE A 170 -5.67 0.16 17.68
N LEU A 171 -4.66 0.45 16.87
CA LEU A 171 -4.20 1.80 16.62
C LEU A 171 -4.54 2.23 15.19
N VAL A 172 -4.96 3.47 15.02
CA VAL A 172 -5.24 4.07 13.71
C VAL A 172 -4.35 5.29 13.51
N ILE A 173 -3.47 5.25 12.53
CA ILE A 173 -2.43 6.27 12.33
C ILE A 173 -2.38 6.76 10.88
N GLY A 174 -2.44 8.07 10.69
CA GLY A 174 -2.20 8.69 9.38
C GLY A 174 -3.22 8.38 8.30
N THR A 175 -4.43 7.96 8.67
CA THR A 175 -5.55 7.72 7.73
C THR A 175 -6.73 8.61 8.04
N SER A 176 -7.42 9.08 7.01
CA SER A 176 -8.68 9.80 7.14
C SER A 176 -9.91 8.90 7.19
N LEU A 177 -9.71 7.58 7.06
CA LEU A 177 -10.77 6.55 7.00
C LEU A 177 -11.81 6.79 5.88
N ASN A 178 -11.40 7.45 4.79
CA ASN A 178 -12.28 7.78 3.66
C ASN A 178 -12.13 6.82 2.47
N VAL A 179 -11.35 5.74 2.62
CA VAL A 179 -11.11 4.74 1.57
C VAL A 179 -11.71 3.42 1.98
N TYR A 180 -12.68 2.97 1.21
CA TYR A 180 -13.35 1.69 1.40
C TYR A 180 -12.76 0.63 0.46
N PRO A 181 -12.67 -0.67 0.85
CA PRO A 181 -13.24 -1.24 2.09
C PRO A 181 -12.35 -1.09 3.35
N ALA A 182 -11.15 -0.55 3.27
CA ALA A 182 -10.21 -0.49 4.40
C ALA A 182 -10.79 0.21 5.65
N ALA A 183 -11.63 1.25 5.46
CA ALA A 183 -12.29 1.94 6.56
C ALA A 183 -13.25 1.04 7.36
N PHE A 184 -13.82 -0.01 6.75
CA PHE A 184 -14.67 -0.98 7.44
C PHE A 184 -13.92 -1.85 8.46
N LEU A 185 -12.58 -1.86 8.48
CA LEU A 185 -11.83 -2.61 9.49
C LEU A 185 -12.21 -2.21 10.93
N LEU A 186 -12.62 -0.95 11.13
CA LEU A 186 -13.13 -0.49 12.43
C LEU A 186 -14.37 -1.26 12.91
N ASP A 187 -15.23 -1.69 11.99
CA ASP A 187 -16.46 -2.40 12.31
C ASP A 187 -16.21 -3.84 12.80
N TYR A 188 -15.01 -4.37 12.55
CA TYR A 188 -14.58 -5.70 12.99
C TYR A 188 -13.86 -5.69 14.34
N ILE A 189 -13.63 -4.51 14.93
CA ILE A 189 -12.99 -4.40 16.25
C ILE A 189 -14.05 -4.62 17.33
N PRO A 190 -13.84 -5.59 18.25
CA PRO A 190 -14.74 -5.75 19.39
C PRO A 190 -14.83 -4.48 20.23
N SER A 191 -16.01 -4.14 20.72
CA SER A 191 -16.23 -2.95 21.55
C SER A 191 -15.43 -2.93 22.87
N THR A 192 -14.85 -4.06 23.24
CA THR A 192 -13.98 -4.19 24.41
C THR A 192 -12.52 -3.85 24.13
N VAL A 193 -12.14 -3.71 22.86
CA VAL A 193 -10.76 -3.39 22.44
C VAL A 193 -10.63 -1.86 22.32
N PRO A 194 -9.69 -1.24 23.03
CA PRO A 194 -9.42 0.18 22.88
C PRO A 194 -8.90 0.51 21.48
N VAL A 195 -9.37 1.64 20.93
CA VAL A 195 -8.97 2.20 19.64
C VAL A 195 -8.33 3.57 19.86
#